data_d88b6f72eb2bb23c452160d76bd30d06
#
_entry.id   d88b6f72eb2bb23c452160d76bd30d06
#
_cell.length_a   1.000
_cell.length_b   1.000
_cell.length_c   1.000
_cell.angle_alpha   90.00
_cell.angle_beta   90.00
_cell.angle_gamma   90.00
#
_symmetry.space_group_name_H-M   'P 1'
#
loop_
_entity.id
_entity.type
_entity.pdbx_description
1 polymer ?
#
loop_
_entity_poly.entity_id
_entity_poly.type
_entity_poly.pdbx_seq_one_letter_code
_entity_poly.pdbx_strand_id
1 'polypeptide(L)'
;MIQSVQASLKRLNTDYIDQLWVHAWDFTTPVEEVLRGLDDLVRQGTVHYVGISDTPAWVVAHANAIADLRGWSRFVGLQIRYSLADRSAERELLPMARALDIAVTPWSVLGAGVLTGKYNADPQAAGRVARWGPAARDLALADAVRTLAGEIGCTPSQLAIAWVLAQQRPHAAPIIPILGASRVEQLTDNLGALQVALDAGHLACLDEVSAIDLGFPHEFLTSDNILDLVFGGTYHQIDNHRRV
;
A
#
# COMPACT_ATOMS: atom_id res chain seq x y z
N MET A 1 -25.64 0.46 0.75
CA MET A 1 -24.71 1.23 1.61
C MET A 1 -25.33 1.61 2.96
N ILE A 2 -26.35 2.48 3.06
CA ILE A 2 -26.94 2.99 4.33
C ILE A 2 -27.32 1.87 5.29
N GLN A 3 -28.07 0.86 4.83
CA GLN A 3 -28.47 -0.29 5.69
C GLN A 3 -27.25 -1.07 6.24
N SER A 4 -26.19 -1.19 5.45
CA SER A 4 -24.95 -1.85 5.87
C SER A 4 -24.24 -1.05 6.98
N VAL A 5 -24.20 0.28 6.86
CA VAL A 5 -23.65 1.17 7.89
C VAL A 5 -24.47 1.08 9.18
N GLN A 6 -25.78 1.16 9.10
CA GLN A 6 -26.66 1.01 10.27
C GLN A 6 -26.47 -0.34 10.98
N ALA A 7 -26.34 -1.44 10.21
CA ALA A 7 -26.06 -2.75 10.76
C ALA A 7 -24.66 -2.80 11.43
N SER A 8 -23.68 -2.10 10.90
CA SER A 8 -22.33 -1.98 11.49
C SER A 8 -22.37 -1.19 12.79
N LEU A 9 -23.02 -0.04 12.82
CA LEU A 9 -23.18 0.77 14.04
C LEU A 9 -23.84 -0.04 15.17
N LYS A 10 -24.90 -0.80 14.85
CA LYS A 10 -25.55 -1.69 15.82
C LYS A 10 -24.61 -2.78 16.35
N ARG A 11 -23.79 -3.41 15.49
CA ARG A 11 -22.83 -4.44 15.92
C ARG A 11 -21.68 -3.87 16.73
N LEU A 12 -21.21 -2.66 16.39
CA LEU A 12 -20.13 -1.96 17.08
C LEU A 12 -20.61 -1.29 18.37
N ASN A 13 -21.93 -1.19 18.57
CA ASN A 13 -22.56 -0.49 19.70
C ASN A 13 -22.07 0.96 19.81
N THR A 14 -22.13 1.69 18.72
CA THR A 14 -21.72 3.10 18.61
C THR A 14 -22.67 3.84 17.69
N ASP A 15 -22.70 5.17 17.79
CA ASP A 15 -23.53 6.05 16.96
C ASP A 15 -22.78 6.57 15.70
N TYR A 16 -21.48 6.36 15.62
CA TYR A 16 -20.67 6.81 14.50
C TYR A 16 -19.55 5.81 14.16
N ILE A 17 -18.99 5.95 12.96
CA ILE A 17 -17.82 5.25 12.45
C ILE A 17 -16.76 6.30 12.11
N ASP A 18 -15.57 6.18 12.70
CA ASP A 18 -14.45 7.10 12.42
C ASP A 18 -14.07 7.06 10.95
N GLN A 19 -13.88 5.87 10.39
CA GLN A 19 -13.56 5.69 8.98
C GLN A 19 -14.31 4.51 8.36
N LEU A 20 -15.06 4.78 7.30
CA LEU A 20 -15.75 3.78 6.48
C LEU A 20 -14.97 3.49 5.21
N TRP A 21 -14.78 2.22 4.91
CA TRP A 21 -14.08 1.76 3.71
C TRP A 21 -15.04 1.25 2.64
N VAL A 22 -14.90 1.77 1.41
CA VAL A 22 -15.40 1.08 0.21
C VAL A 22 -14.38 -0.01 -0.10
N HIS A 23 -14.76 -1.29 0.13
CA HIS A 23 -13.82 -2.41 0.18
C HIS A 23 -13.23 -2.77 -1.19
N ALA A 24 -14.03 -2.73 -2.25
CA ALA A 24 -13.61 -3.03 -3.61
C ALA A 24 -14.51 -2.31 -4.63
N TRP A 25 -13.94 -1.95 -5.77
CA TRP A 25 -14.67 -1.29 -6.84
C TRP A 25 -15.43 -2.32 -7.70
N ASP A 26 -16.71 -2.09 -7.93
CA ASP A 26 -17.60 -3.02 -8.63
C ASP A 26 -17.70 -2.80 -10.15
N PHE A 27 -17.17 -1.68 -10.66
CA PHE A 27 -17.24 -1.24 -12.06
C PHE A 27 -18.67 -1.08 -12.62
N THR A 28 -19.70 -1.16 -11.79
CA THR A 28 -21.11 -1.09 -12.21
C THR A 28 -21.83 0.12 -11.65
N THR A 29 -21.39 0.62 -10.50
CA THR A 29 -21.99 1.78 -9.85
C THR A 29 -21.25 3.06 -10.27
N PRO A 30 -21.93 4.10 -10.76
CA PRO A 30 -21.30 5.38 -11.08
C PRO A 30 -20.59 6.00 -9.87
N VAL A 31 -19.42 6.61 -10.11
CA VAL A 31 -18.61 7.23 -9.06
C VAL A 31 -19.41 8.28 -8.27
N GLU A 32 -20.20 9.09 -8.96
CA GLU A 32 -21.03 10.14 -8.36
C GLU A 32 -22.10 9.58 -7.41
N GLU A 33 -22.66 8.43 -7.72
CA GLU A 33 -23.66 7.77 -6.88
C GLU A 33 -23.01 7.26 -5.58
N VAL A 34 -21.84 6.64 -5.69
CA VAL A 34 -21.06 6.19 -4.53
C VAL A 34 -20.68 7.37 -3.63
N LEU A 35 -20.08 8.42 -4.21
CA LEU A 35 -19.65 9.61 -3.47
C LEU A 35 -20.81 10.31 -2.78
N ARG A 36 -21.94 10.50 -3.48
CA ARG A 36 -23.12 11.13 -2.90
C ARG A 36 -23.62 10.36 -1.69
N GLY A 37 -23.73 9.04 -1.79
CA GLY A 37 -24.17 8.21 -0.66
C GLY A 37 -23.21 8.24 0.53
N LEU A 38 -21.89 8.35 0.27
CA LEU A 38 -20.89 8.52 1.31
C LEU A 38 -20.95 9.91 1.95
N ASP A 39 -21.09 10.97 1.14
CA ASP A 39 -21.21 12.34 1.63
C ASP A 39 -22.48 12.54 2.48
N ASP A 40 -23.60 11.92 2.10
CA ASP A 40 -24.82 11.92 2.91
C ASP A 40 -24.59 11.32 4.31
N LEU A 41 -23.82 10.22 4.41
CA LEU A 41 -23.45 9.59 5.68
C LEU A 41 -22.52 10.46 6.52
N VAL A 42 -21.59 11.16 5.89
CA VAL A 42 -20.68 12.10 6.57
C VAL A 42 -21.46 13.33 7.07
N ARG A 43 -22.34 13.90 6.26
CA ARG A 43 -23.19 15.04 6.65
C ARG A 43 -24.17 14.71 7.78
N GLN A 44 -24.62 13.46 7.86
CA GLN A 44 -25.42 12.95 8.96
C GLN A 44 -24.63 12.74 10.25
N GLY A 45 -23.29 12.78 10.20
CA GLY A 45 -22.41 12.51 11.35
C GLY A 45 -22.31 11.03 11.72
N THR A 46 -22.87 10.11 10.91
CA THR A 46 -22.77 8.66 11.14
C THR A 46 -21.44 8.07 10.68
N VAL A 47 -20.71 8.79 9.81
CA VAL A 47 -19.36 8.49 9.35
C VAL A 47 -18.54 9.77 9.41
N HIS A 48 -17.29 9.73 9.87
CA HIS A 48 -16.45 10.91 9.90
C HIS A 48 -15.56 11.01 8.67
N TYR A 49 -14.92 9.91 8.28
CA TYR A 49 -14.02 9.85 7.12
C TYR A 49 -14.34 8.67 6.23
N VAL A 50 -14.04 8.81 4.96
CA VAL A 50 -14.23 7.74 3.96
C VAL A 50 -12.90 7.34 3.33
N GLY A 51 -12.71 6.04 3.20
CA GLY A 51 -11.58 5.43 2.54
C GLY A 51 -12.02 4.50 1.43
N ILE A 52 -11.09 4.13 0.58
CA ILE A 52 -11.31 3.23 -0.55
C ILE A 52 -10.23 2.14 -0.60
N SER A 53 -10.60 0.95 -1.05
CA SER A 53 -9.71 -0.20 -1.16
C SER A 53 -9.84 -0.84 -2.54
N ASP A 54 -8.80 -1.54 -2.98
CA ASP A 54 -8.78 -2.39 -4.17
C ASP A 54 -9.48 -1.77 -5.39
N THR A 55 -9.12 -0.53 -5.69
CA THR A 55 -9.73 0.32 -6.73
C THR A 55 -8.63 0.89 -7.62
N PRO A 56 -8.81 0.94 -8.95
CA PRO A 56 -7.85 1.55 -9.86
C PRO A 56 -7.55 3.01 -9.53
N ALA A 57 -6.28 3.42 -9.67
CA ALA A 57 -5.83 4.78 -9.33
C ALA A 57 -6.64 5.87 -10.05
N TRP A 58 -6.96 5.68 -11.34
CA TRP A 58 -7.73 6.66 -12.10
C TRP A 58 -9.16 6.85 -11.55
N VAL A 59 -9.78 5.79 -11.00
CA VAL A 59 -11.12 5.89 -10.38
C VAL A 59 -11.04 6.73 -9.10
N VAL A 60 -10.03 6.48 -8.26
CA VAL A 60 -9.83 7.23 -7.01
C VAL A 60 -9.54 8.71 -7.30
N ALA A 61 -8.66 9.01 -8.26
CA ALA A 61 -8.34 10.36 -8.67
C ALA A 61 -9.58 11.08 -9.23
N HIS A 62 -10.36 10.43 -10.09
CA HIS A 62 -11.60 10.95 -10.64
C HIS A 62 -12.64 11.21 -9.55
N ALA A 63 -12.80 10.27 -8.61
CA ALA A 63 -13.71 10.41 -7.47
C ALA A 63 -13.35 11.64 -6.63
N ASN A 64 -12.09 11.81 -6.24
CA ASN A 64 -11.67 12.94 -5.44
C ASN A 64 -11.80 14.28 -6.19
N ALA A 65 -11.54 14.30 -7.50
CA ALA A 65 -11.79 15.51 -8.31
C ALA A 65 -13.27 15.90 -8.35
N ILE A 66 -14.18 14.91 -8.48
CA ILE A 66 -15.63 15.15 -8.41
C ILE A 66 -16.03 15.66 -7.02
N ALA A 67 -15.51 15.03 -5.96
CA ALA A 67 -15.78 15.43 -4.59
C ALA A 67 -15.40 16.91 -4.35
N ASP A 68 -14.20 17.31 -4.79
CA ASP A 68 -13.74 18.72 -4.71
C ASP A 68 -14.68 19.68 -5.46
N LEU A 69 -15.07 19.34 -6.69
CA LEU A 69 -15.97 20.17 -7.51
C LEU A 69 -17.39 20.29 -6.94
N ARG A 70 -17.86 19.26 -6.24
CA ARG A 70 -19.22 19.19 -5.67
C ARG A 70 -19.27 19.63 -4.21
N GLY A 71 -18.14 19.84 -3.55
CA GLY A 71 -18.07 20.06 -2.10
C GLY A 71 -18.52 18.84 -1.31
N TRP A 72 -18.19 17.65 -1.81
CA TRP A 72 -18.44 16.36 -1.16
C TRP A 72 -17.21 15.85 -0.42
N SER A 73 -17.42 14.84 0.43
CA SER A 73 -16.36 14.20 1.18
C SER A 73 -15.43 13.38 0.26
N ARG A 74 -14.12 13.66 0.36
CA ARG A 74 -13.07 12.96 -0.40
C ARG A 74 -12.69 11.65 0.26
N PHE A 75 -12.17 10.71 -0.52
CA PHE A 75 -11.40 9.60 0.04
C PHE A 75 -10.08 10.13 0.61
N VAL A 76 -9.87 9.91 1.90
CA VAL A 76 -8.66 10.32 2.64
C VAL A 76 -7.74 9.14 2.99
N GLY A 77 -8.21 7.91 2.79
CA GLY A 77 -7.48 6.67 3.02
C GLY A 77 -7.57 5.73 1.83
N LEU A 78 -6.45 5.08 1.49
CA LEU A 78 -6.32 4.09 0.43
C LEU A 78 -5.77 2.79 1.03
N GLN A 79 -6.57 1.72 0.98
CA GLN A 79 -6.15 0.39 1.43
C GLN A 79 -5.78 -0.46 0.22
N ILE A 80 -4.53 -0.93 0.16
CA ILE A 80 -3.97 -1.62 -1.01
C ILE A 80 -3.06 -2.79 -0.60
N ARG A 81 -2.92 -3.76 -1.50
CA ARG A 81 -1.88 -4.78 -1.37
C ARG A 81 -0.53 -4.15 -1.70
N TYR A 82 0.41 -4.21 -0.74
CA TYR A 82 1.76 -3.71 -0.94
C TYR A 82 2.76 -4.39 -0.01
N SER A 83 3.83 -4.91 -0.57
CA SER A 83 4.93 -5.56 0.13
C SER A 83 6.12 -5.77 -0.81
N LEU A 84 7.26 -6.24 -0.30
CA LEU A 84 8.39 -6.70 -1.12
C LEU A 84 7.98 -7.76 -2.18
N ALA A 85 6.97 -8.59 -1.90
CA ALA A 85 6.49 -9.61 -2.83
C ALA A 85 5.54 -9.04 -3.91
N ASP A 86 4.92 -7.89 -3.67
CA ASP A 86 4.03 -7.23 -4.62
C ASP A 86 4.17 -5.71 -4.53
N ARG A 87 4.90 -5.15 -5.48
CA ARG A 87 5.20 -3.72 -5.61
C ARG A 87 4.37 -3.05 -6.72
N SER A 88 3.36 -3.73 -7.25
CA SER A 88 2.54 -3.22 -8.37
C SER A 88 1.87 -1.87 -8.09
N ALA A 89 1.60 -1.57 -6.81
CA ALA A 89 1.05 -0.29 -6.38
C ALA A 89 1.97 0.92 -6.67
N GLU A 90 3.25 0.69 -6.91
CA GLU A 90 4.23 1.75 -7.23
C GLU A 90 4.02 2.36 -8.60
N ARG A 91 3.33 1.66 -9.52
CA ARG A 91 3.03 2.17 -10.85
C ARG A 91 2.14 3.41 -10.80
N GLU A 92 1.01 3.33 -10.10
CA GLU A 92 -0.02 4.37 -10.12
C GLU A 92 -0.57 4.71 -8.73
N LEU A 93 -0.85 3.70 -7.90
CA LEU A 93 -1.59 3.90 -6.65
C LEU A 93 -0.81 4.73 -5.63
N LEU A 94 0.46 4.44 -5.42
CA LEU A 94 1.30 5.22 -4.49
C LEU A 94 1.62 6.62 -5.03
N PRO A 95 1.99 6.83 -6.31
CA PRO A 95 2.10 8.17 -6.89
C PRO A 95 0.82 8.99 -6.77
N MET A 96 -0.34 8.41 -7.08
CA MET A 96 -1.64 9.06 -6.93
C MET A 96 -1.92 9.43 -5.46
N ALA A 97 -1.70 8.50 -4.53
CA ALA A 97 -1.94 8.75 -3.11
C ALA A 97 -1.08 9.92 -2.58
N ARG A 98 0.19 9.99 -3.01
CA ARG A 98 1.08 11.12 -2.69
C ARG A 98 0.57 12.44 -3.28
N ALA A 99 0.18 12.43 -4.56
CA ALA A 99 -0.29 13.64 -5.25
C ALA A 99 -1.60 14.20 -4.66
N LEU A 100 -2.45 13.33 -4.10
CA LEU A 100 -3.76 13.69 -3.55
C LEU A 100 -3.79 13.74 -2.02
N ASP A 101 -2.65 13.57 -1.35
CA ASP A 101 -2.52 13.56 0.12
C ASP A 101 -3.45 12.52 0.77
N ILE A 102 -3.39 11.28 0.29
CA ILE A 102 -4.21 10.15 0.78
C ILE A 102 -3.33 9.23 1.61
N ALA A 103 -3.73 8.97 2.86
CA ALA A 103 -3.06 7.99 3.72
C ALA A 103 -3.17 6.58 3.14
N VAL A 104 -2.10 5.79 3.23
CA VAL A 104 -2.05 4.43 2.66
C VAL A 104 -2.01 3.39 3.78
N THR A 105 -2.91 2.39 3.70
CA THR A 105 -2.94 1.27 4.63
C THR A 105 -2.62 -0.04 3.87
N PRO A 106 -1.33 -0.40 3.75
CA PRO A 106 -0.92 -1.62 3.06
C PRO A 106 -1.42 -2.89 3.76
N TRP A 107 -2.05 -3.79 3.02
CA TRP A 107 -2.35 -5.14 3.49
C TRP A 107 -1.44 -6.17 2.82
N SER A 108 -1.40 -7.40 3.35
CA SER A 108 -0.51 -8.49 2.89
C SER A 108 0.99 -8.13 2.94
N VAL A 109 1.39 -7.33 3.91
CA VAL A 109 2.76 -6.83 4.09
C VAL A 109 3.81 -7.95 4.15
N LEU A 110 3.44 -9.12 4.66
CA LEU A 110 4.28 -10.31 4.70
C LEU A 110 4.05 -11.27 3.52
N GLY A 111 3.45 -10.82 2.40
CA GLY A 111 3.20 -11.66 1.22
C GLY A 111 2.38 -12.91 1.54
N ALA A 112 1.31 -12.80 2.33
CA ALA A 112 0.52 -13.92 2.85
C ALA A 112 1.37 -14.94 3.66
N GLY A 113 2.47 -14.50 4.22
CA GLY A 113 3.40 -15.29 5.04
C GLY A 113 4.61 -15.85 4.28
N VAL A 114 4.77 -15.55 3.00
CA VAL A 114 5.95 -15.97 2.22
C VAL A 114 7.21 -15.31 2.78
N LEU A 115 7.18 -14.02 3.03
CA LEU A 115 8.34 -13.24 3.48
C LEU A 115 8.81 -13.58 4.90
N THR A 116 8.11 -14.47 5.60
CA THR A 116 8.60 -15.02 6.88
C THR A 116 9.68 -16.11 6.68
N GLY A 117 9.88 -16.59 5.43
CA GLY A 117 10.81 -17.67 5.11
C GLY A 117 10.31 -19.08 5.47
N LYS A 118 9.12 -19.24 6.06
CA LYS A 118 8.62 -20.53 6.52
C LYS A 118 8.46 -21.58 5.41
N TYR A 119 8.11 -21.14 4.20
CA TYR A 119 7.95 -22.02 3.05
C TYR A 119 9.29 -22.45 2.42
N ASN A 120 10.38 -21.72 2.68
CA ASN A 120 11.73 -22.13 2.33
C ASN A 120 12.21 -23.28 3.24
N ALA A 121 11.84 -23.22 4.53
CA ALA A 121 12.18 -24.26 5.51
C ALA A 121 11.29 -25.50 5.36
N ASP A 122 9.99 -25.31 5.10
CA ASP A 122 9.01 -26.38 4.91
C ASP A 122 7.99 -25.98 3.81
N PRO A 123 8.12 -26.50 2.58
CA PRO A 123 7.20 -26.21 1.49
C PRO A 123 5.74 -26.59 1.78
N GLN A 124 5.49 -27.46 2.74
CA GLN A 124 4.17 -27.90 3.19
C GLN A 124 3.66 -27.10 4.40
N ALA A 125 4.40 -26.10 4.86
CA ALA A 125 4.02 -25.30 6.02
C ALA A 125 2.59 -24.76 5.89
N ALA A 126 1.80 -24.91 6.94
CA ALA A 126 0.43 -24.41 6.97
C ALA A 126 0.38 -22.89 6.81
N GLY A 127 -0.57 -22.40 6.00
CA GLY A 127 -0.77 -20.97 5.79
C GLY A 127 -1.60 -20.64 4.55
N ARG A 128 -1.78 -19.33 4.30
CA ARG A 128 -2.67 -18.87 3.22
C ARG A 128 -2.20 -19.29 1.82
N VAL A 129 -0.90 -19.40 1.60
CA VAL A 129 -0.31 -19.78 0.30
C VAL A 129 -0.23 -21.28 0.12
N ALA A 130 -0.36 -22.10 1.19
CA ALA A 130 -0.23 -23.56 1.14
C ALA A 130 -1.17 -24.23 0.10
N ARG A 131 -2.30 -23.61 -0.20
CA ARG A 131 -3.29 -24.14 -1.18
C ARG A 131 -2.79 -24.09 -2.63
N TRP A 132 -1.96 -23.10 -2.99
CA TRP A 132 -1.47 -22.87 -4.37
C TRP A 132 0.03 -23.08 -4.51
N GLY A 133 0.74 -23.20 -3.40
CA GLY A 133 2.19 -23.14 -3.33
C GLY A 133 2.76 -21.73 -3.56
N PRO A 134 3.89 -21.36 -2.94
CA PRO A 134 4.59 -20.13 -3.25
C PRO A 134 5.25 -20.21 -4.63
N ALA A 135 5.30 -19.11 -5.38
CA ALA A 135 6.04 -19.04 -6.63
C ALA A 135 7.56 -19.10 -6.37
N ALA A 136 8.33 -19.63 -7.34
CA ALA A 136 9.79 -19.73 -7.21
C ALA A 136 10.44 -18.35 -6.95
N ARG A 137 9.93 -17.29 -7.61
CA ARG A 137 10.37 -15.89 -7.36
C ARG A 137 10.15 -15.49 -5.90
N ASP A 138 9.02 -15.83 -5.33
CA ASP A 138 8.68 -15.46 -3.95
C ASP A 138 9.57 -16.19 -2.94
N LEU A 139 9.94 -17.44 -3.20
CA LEU A 139 10.87 -18.20 -2.38
C LEU A 139 12.29 -17.62 -2.45
N ALA A 140 12.77 -17.23 -3.64
CA ALA A 140 14.07 -16.59 -3.81
C ALA A 140 14.11 -15.22 -3.08
N LEU A 141 13.05 -14.44 -3.20
CA LEU A 141 12.91 -13.19 -2.46
C LEU A 141 12.90 -13.40 -0.94
N ALA A 142 12.15 -14.39 -0.45
CA ALA A 142 12.10 -14.71 0.97
C ALA A 142 13.46 -15.15 1.51
N ASP A 143 14.27 -15.85 0.70
CA ASP A 143 15.62 -16.26 1.07
C ASP A 143 16.58 -15.05 1.14
N ALA A 144 16.49 -14.11 0.19
CA ALA A 144 17.24 -12.86 0.25
C ALA A 144 16.86 -12.01 1.49
N VAL A 145 15.57 -11.87 1.76
CA VAL A 145 15.06 -11.19 2.97
C VAL A 145 15.58 -11.86 4.25
N ARG A 146 15.58 -13.19 4.31
CA ARG A 146 16.08 -13.94 5.46
C ARG A 146 17.59 -13.73 5.66
N THR A 147 18.35 -13.71 4.59
CA THR A 147 19.81 -13.50 4.65
C THR A 147 20.12 -12.12 5.20
N LEU A 148 19.53 -11.07 4.62
CA LEU A 148 19.74 -9.69 5.06
C LEU A 148 19.22 -9.46 6.49
N ALA A 149 18.09 -10.06 6.87
CA ALA A 149 17.57 -9.99 8.24
C ALA A 149 18.57 -10.57 9.26
N GLY A 150 19.24 -11.68 8.91
CA GLY A 150 20.31 -12.26 9.73
C GLY A 150 21.53 -11.33 9.90
N GLU A 151 21.91 -10.60 8.86
CA GLU A 151 23.02 -9.63 8.89
C GLU A 151 22.69 -8.43 9.78
N ILE A 152 21.43 -7.94 9.72
CA ILE A 152 20.94 -6.79 10.53
C ILE A 152 20.65 -7.22 11.98
N GLY A 153 20.38 -8.51 12.24
CA GLY A 153 20.03 -9.02 13.56
C GLY A 153 18.54 -8.90 13.90
N CYS A 154 17.66 -8.96 12.89
CA CYS A 154 16.21 -8.94 13.06
C CYS A 154 15.55 -10.18 12.41
N THR A 155 14.23 -10.35 12.58
CA THR A 155 13.50 -11.40 11.89
C THR A 155 13.14 -10.99 10.46
N PRO A 156 12.94 -11.95 9.52
CA PRO A 156 12.46 -11.65 8.18
C PRO A 156 11.12 -10.86 8.16
N SER A 157 10.23 -11.18 9.11
CA SER A 157 8.97 -10.45 9.28
C SER A 157 9.22 -8.98 9.63
N GLN A 158 10.10 -8.72 10.59
CA GLN A 158 10.47 -7.37 11.01
C GLN A 158 11.10 -6.59 9.86
N LEU A 159 12.02 -7.22 9.12
CA LEU A 159 12.66 -6.58 7.97
C LEU A 159 11.65 -6.20 6.87
N ALA A 160 10.74 -7.12 6.52
CA ALA A 160 9.72 -6.86 5.50
C ALA A 160 8.75 -5.74 5.91
N ILE A 161 8.37 -5.66 7.18
CA ILE A 161 7.52 -4.58 7.72
C ILE A 161 8.30 -3.26 7.74
N ALA A 162 9.55 -3.27 8.21
CA ALA A 162 10.41 -2.08 8.26
C ALA A 162 10.63 -1.48 6.88
N TRP A 163 10.79 -2.31 5.84
CA TRP A 163 10.89 -1.84 4.46
C TRP A 163 9.62 -1.11 4.00
N VAL A 164 8.42 -1.62 4.33
CA VAL A 164 7.16 -0.93 4.00
C VAL A 164 7.07 0.41 4.72
N LEU A 165 7.46 0.47 5.99
CA LEU A 165 7.49 1.72 6.76
C LEU A 165 8.50 2.72 6.17
N ALA A 166 9.63 2.25 5.66
CA ALA A 166 10.65 3.09 5.02
C ALA A 166 10.19 3.70 3.68
N GLN A 167 9.07 3.25 3.11
CA GLN A 167 8.47 3.89 1.93
C GLN A 167 7.75 5.20 2.25
N GLN A 168 7.60 5.54 3.53
CA GLN A 168 7.10 6.84 3.96
C GLN A 168 7.99 7.97 3.45
N ARG A 169 7.42 8.92 2.72
CA ARG A 169 8.14 10.12 2.25
C ARG A 169 7.92 11.28 3.22
N PRO A 170 8.92 12.16 3.39
CA PRO A 170 8.72 13.40 4.14
C PRO A 170 7.54 14.21 3.57
N HIS A 171 6.73 14.78 4.45
CA HIS A 171 5.57 15.62 4.11
C HIS A 171 4.48 14.96 3.24
N ALA A 172 4.52 13.63 3.06
CA ALA A 172 3.44 12.86 2.44
C ALA A 172 2.50 12.29 3.51
N ALA A 173 1.26 11.98 3.10
CA ALA A 173 0.32 11.27 3.94
C ALA A 173 0.89 9.93 4.44
N PRO A 174 0.52 9.48 5.65
CA PRO A 174 1.19 8.36 6.31
C PRO A 174 0.94 7.01 5.62
N ILE A 175 1.94 6.13 5.73
CA ILE A 175 1.83 4.70 5.40
C ILE A 175 1.66 3.93 6.72
N ILE A 176 0.53 3.26 6.87
CA ILE A 176 0.13 2.55 8.10
C ILE A 176 -0.11 1.08 7.77
N PRO A 177 0.88 0.19 7.92
CA PRO A 177 0.74 -1.23 7.55
C PRO A 177 -0.31 -1.96 8.39
N ILE A 178 -1.14 -2.78 7.73
CA ILE A 178 -2.10 -3.67 8.38
C ILE A 178 -1.42 -5.00 8.67
N LEU A 179 -1.25 -5.31 9.94
CA LEU A 179 -0.60 -6.52 10.39
C LEU A 179 -1.61 -7.53 10.90
N GLY A 180 -1.52 -8.77 10.39
CA GLY A 180 -2.30 -9.91 10.89
C GLY A 180 -1.45 -10.81 11.78
N ALA A 181 -1.96 -11.17 12.95
CA ALA A 181 -1.37 -12.15 13.84
C ALA A 181 -2.46 -13.06 14.41
N SER A 182 -2.18 -14.36 14.52
CA SER A 182 -3.06 -15.35 15.15
C SER A 182 -2.60 -15.74 16.56
N ARG A 183 -1.41 -15.26 16.98
CA ARG A 183 -0.80 -15.49 18.30
C ARG A 183 -0.09 -14.24 18.76
N VAL A 184 0.01 -14.08 20.09
CA VAL A 184 0.64 -12.90 20.71
C VAL A 184 2.11 -12.77 20.30
N GLU A 185 2.84 -13.89 20.20
CA GLU A 185 4.25 -13.92 19.82
C GLU A 185 4.46 -13.35 18.41
N GLN A 186 3.55 -13.64 17.47
CA GLN A 186 3.60 -13.08 16.13
C GLN A 186 3.36 -11.56 16.11
N LEU A 187 2.43 -11.08 16.95
CA LEU A 187 2.20 -9.65 17.07
C LEU A 187 3.41 -8.95 17.68
N THR A 188 3.97 -9.52 18.73
CA THR A 188 5.18 -8.98 19.39
C THR A 188 6.36 -8.93 18.42
N ASP A 189 6.59 -10.02 17.66
CA ASP A 189 7.62 -10.07 16.62
C ASP A 189 7.39 -8.97 15.57
N ASN A 190 6.18 -8.88 15.01
CA ASN A 190 5.85 -7.87 14.01
C ASN A 190 6.07 -6.44 14.51
N LEU A 191 5.72 -6.13 15.77
CA LEU A 191 5.94 -4.81 16.37
C LEU A 191 7.42 -4.49 16.56
N GLY A 192 8.28 -5.50 16.67
CA GLY A 192 9.75 -5.34 16.69
C GLY A 192 10.30 -4.64 15.44
N ALA A 193 9.56 -4.64 14.33
CA ALA A 193 9.91 -3.89 13.11
C ALA A 193 10.12 -2.38 13.36
N LEU A 194 9.47 -1.80 14.37
CA LEU A 194 9.63 -0.40 14.75
C LEU A 194 11.03 -0.07 15.32
N GLN A 195 11.81 -1.08 15.68
CA GLN A 195 13.17 -0.94 16.17
C GLN A 195 14.23 -1.21 15.10
N VAL A 196 13.82 -1.68 13.90
CA VAL A 196 14.73 -1.99 12.80
C VAL A 196 15.07 -0.70 12.06
N ALA A 197 16.36 -0.33 12.09
CA ALA A 197 16.87 0.80 11.31
C ALA A 197 17.46 0.29 9.99
N LEU A 198 16.93 0.77 8.88
CA LEU A 198 17.41 0.47 7.53
C LEU A 198 18.23 1.65 7.00
N ASP A 199 19.47 1.40 6.64
CA ASP A 199 20.29 2.37 5.91
C ASP A 199 20.01 2.32 4.39
N ALA A 200 20.68 3.22 3.65
CA ALA A 200 20.50 3.30 2.19
C ALA A 200 20.97 2.03 1.46
N GLY A 201 21.99 1.32 1.99
CA GLY A 201 22.48 0.07 1.42
C GLY A 201 21.47 -1.06 1.59
N HIS A 202 20.89 -1.17 2.78
CA HIS A 202 19.84 -2.16 3.07
C HIS A 202 18.60 -1.93 2.17
N LEU A 203 18.17 -0.68 2.02
CA LEU A 203 17.04 -0.33 1.16
C LEU A 203 17.35 -0.65 -0.31
N ALA A 204 18.54 -0.27 -0.82
CA ALA A 204 18.93 -0.57 -2.19
C ALA A 204 18.95 -2.07 -2.48
N CYS A 205 19.48 -2.89 -1.55
CA CYS A 205 19.48 -4.35 -1.68
C CYS A 205 18.06 -4.91 -1.75
N LEU A 206 17.16 -4.48 -0.84
CA LEU A 206 15.77 -4.91 -0.85
C LEU A 206 15.01 -4.46 -2.10
N ASP A 207 15.27 -3.25 -2.58
CA ASP A 207 14.66 -2.71 -3.79
C ASP A 207 15.11 -3.46 -5.03
N GLU A 208 16.38 -3.86 -5.12
CA GLU A 208 16.93 -4.65 -6.24
C GLU A 208 16.29 -6.03 -6.30
N VAL A 209 16.30 -6.79 -5.19
CA VAL A 209 15.79 -8.17 -5.16
C VAL A 209 14.28 -8.26 -5.33
N SER A 210 13.55 -7.18 -5.05
CA SER A 210 12.10 -7.09 -5.18
C SER A 210 11.63 -6.28 -6.39
N ALA A 211 12.56 -5.82 -7.24
CA ALA A 211 12.26 -4.94 -8.37
C ALA A 211 11.15 -5.49 -9.27
N ILE A 212 10.33 -4.59 -9.76
CA ILE A 212 9.28 -4.85 -10.74
C ILE A 212 9.51 -4.02 -11.99
N ASP A 213 9.03 -4.51 -13.11
CA ASP A 213 8.88 -3.75 -14.33
C ASP A 213 7.73 -2.73 -14.14
N LEU A 214 8.03 -1.44 -14.23
CA LEU A 214 7.01 -0.39 -14.16
C LEU A 214 6.20 -0.29 -15.46
N GLY A 215 6.76 -0.73 -16.59
CA GLY A 215 6.13 -0.73 -17.88
C GLY A 215 5.91 0.66 -18.48
N PHE A 216 5.17 0.67 -19.62
CA PHE A 216 4.77 1.93 -20.25
C PHE A 216 3.63 2.59 -19.47
N PRO A 217 3.65 3.93 -19.27
CA PRO A 217 4.61 4.91 -19.82
C PRO A 217 5.84 5.18 -18.94
N HIS A 218 5.94 4.59 -17.75
CA HIS A 218 6.94 4.97 -16.73
C HIS A 218 8.37 4.77 -17.23
N GLU A 219 8.71 3.58 -17.75
CA GLU A 219 10.04 3.28 -18.25
C GLU A 219 10.39 4.09 -19.50
N PHE A 220 9.42 4.32 -20.37
CA PHE A 220 9.61 5.16 -21.55
C PHE A 220 9.97 6.59 -21.14
N LEU A 221 9.20 7.20 -20.25
CA LEU A 221 9.39 8.60 -19.82
C LEU A 221 10.66 8.83 -19.00
N THR A 222 11.21 7.78 -18.39
CA THR A 222 12.45 7.86 -17.57
C THR A 222 13.69 7.39 -18.31
N SER A 223 13.56 6.88 -19.55
CA SER A 223 14.71 6.45 -20.34
C SER A 223 15.56 7.64 -20.79
N ASP A 224 16.89 7.46 -20.80
CA ASP A 224 17.84 8.50 -21.15
C ASP A 224 17.56 9.12 -22.53
N ASN A 225 17.23 8.29 -23.53
CA ASN A 225 16.88 8.74 -24.87
C ASN A 225 15.72 9.74 -24.90
N ILE A 226 14.70 9.49 -24.09
CA ILE A 226 13.51 10.35 -24.05
C ILE A 226 13.79 11.59 -23.22
N LEU A 227 14.51 11.46 -22.12
CA LEU A 227 14.95 12.62 -21.33
C LEU A 227 15.83 13.57 -22.15
N ASP A 228 16.78 13.04 -22.91
CA ASP A 228 17.63 13.83 -23.80
C ASP A 228 16.84 14.50 -24.93
N LEU A 229 15.89 13.76 -25.53
CA LEU A 229 15.02 14.30 -26.58
C LEU A 229 14.13 15.43 -26.08
N VAL A 230 13.48 15.24 -24.93
CA VAL A 230 12.51 16.19 -24.38
C VAL A 230 13.17 17.42 -23.78
N PHE A 231 14.33 17.24 -23.13
CA PHE A 231 15.04 18.30 -22.40
C PHE A 231 16.31 18.79 -23.10
N GLY A 232 16.61 18.31 -24.32
CA GLY A 232 17.78 18.75 -25.07
C GLY A 232 19.13 18.48 -24.35
N GLY A 233 19.23 17.36 -23.63
CA GLY A 233 20.42 17.00 -22.85
C GLY A 233 20.63 17.79 -21.56
N THR A 234 19.65 18.61 -21.14
CA THR A 234 19.77 19.47 -19.94
C THR A 234 18.98 18.98 -18.72
N TYR A 235 18.36 17.80 -18.81
CA TYR A 235 17.54 17.26 -17.73
C TYR A 235 18.23 17.19 -16.36
N HIS A 236 19.49 16.80 -16.35
CA HIS A 236 20.32 16.72 -15.13
C HIS A 236 20.67 18.07 -14.51
N GLN A 237 20.46 19.19 -15.25
CA GLN A 237 20.68 20.56 -14.78
C GLN A 237 19.41 21.17 -14.16
N ILE A 238 18.28 20.48 -14.23
CA ILE A 238 17.00 20.97 -13.71
C ILE A 238 16.95 20.74 -12.20
N ASP A 239 16.88 21.83 -11.45
CA ASP A 239 16.55 21.78 -10.02
C ASP A 239 15.05 21.57 -9.86
N ASN A 240 14.65 20.29 -9.75
CA ASN A 240 13.24 19.92 -9.65
C ASN A 240 12.81 19.80 -8.19
N HIS A 241 12.30 20.91 -7.62
CA HIS A 241 11.77 20.98 -6.26
C HIS A 241 10.57 20.03 -6.00
N ARG A 242 9.97 19.44 -7.05
CA ARG A 242 8.88 18.45 -6.95
C ARG A 242 9.38 17.01 -6.89
N ARG A 243 10.67 16.78 -7.08
CA ARG A 243 11.29 15.48 -6.81
C ARG A 243 11.50 15.33 -5.31
N VAL A 244 10.57 14.65 -4.67
CA VAL A 244 10.65 14.30 -3.25
C VAL A 244 10.90 12.80 -3.14
#